data_c65dfa229b8799101b89c7a10f9dc075
#
_entry.id   c65dfa229b8799101b89c7a10f9dc075
#
_cell.length_a   1.000
_cell.length_b   1.000
_cell.length_c   1.000
_cell.angle_alpha   90.00
_cell.angle_beta   90.00
_cell.angle_gamma   90.00
#
_symmetry.space_group_name_H-M   'P 1'
#
loop_
_entity.id
_entity.type
_entity.pdbx_description
1 polymer ?
#
loop_
_entity_poly.entity_id
_entity_poly.type
_entity_poly.pdbx_seq_one_letter_code
_entity_poly.pdbx_strand_id
1 'polypeptide(L)'
;GEPWVRHPQKKGKHWVNWYATALPWPSIGYEVQLPPVRTLAFYNGIANNGRMMKPRFVTHELKDGQVVREFPTEVIKEKMCSQHTLDVIHEILDSVVMNPEGLGKAAGKNGGRFRVSGKTGTAQIASENGGYHNGPTRYMVSFCGYFPSEKPKYSCIVCIVKTGTPASGGGQCGPVFCEISQYLMTKDMYCDIQGIADTSKVKTPSVANGNPAMAQQVLEMLDSKESLPHISSADTFRTGVV
;
A
#
# COMPACT_ATOMS: atom_id res chain seq x y z
N GLY A 1 -7.85 4.01 19.02
CA GLY A 1 -9.11 3.59 19.66
C GLY A 1 -9.18 2.07 19.78
N GLU A 2 -9.99 1.61 20.67
CA GLU A 2 -10.27 0.19 20.84
C GLU A 2 -11.20 -0.29 19.72
N PRO A 3 -11.07 -1.52 19.23
CA PRO A 3 -12.03 -2.08 18.29
C PRO A 3 -13.38 -2.27 18.98
N TRP A 4 -14.45 -1.94 18.27
CA TRP A 4 -15.80 -2.09 18.77
C TRP A 4 -16.65 -2.87 17.78
N VAL A 5 -17.45 -3.80 18.31
CA VAL A 5 -18.43 -4.58 17.55
C VAL A 5 -19.74 -4.56 18.33
N ARG A 6 -20.85 -4.36 17.62
CA ARG A 6 -22.17 -4.42 18.26
C ARG A 6 -22.45 -5.82 18.78
N HIS A 7 -22.78 -5.90 20.05
CA HIS A 7 -23.17 -7.15 20.71
C HIS A 7 -24.58 -7.05 21.31
N PRO A 8 -25.39 -8.11 21.25
CA PRO A 8 -26.63 -8.17 21.98
C PRO A 8 -26.35 -8.14 23.50
N GLN A 9 -27.05 -7.29 24.20
CA GLN A 9 -26.97 -7.19 25.65
C GLN A 9 -28.29 -7.55 26.27
N LYS A 10 -28.29 -8.33 27.35
CA LYS A 10 -29.49 -8.69 28.12
C LYS A 10 -29.69 -7.73 29.28
N LYS A 11 -30.80 -7.02 29.29
CA LYS A 11 -31.20 -6.16 30.41
C LYS A 11 -32.53 -6.64 30.95
N GLY A 12 -32.48 -7.37 32.09
CA GLY A 12 -33.65 -8.07 32.63
C GLY A 12 -34.11 -9.17 31.65
N LYS A 13 -35.39 -9.14 31.27
CA LYS A 13 -36.00 -10.08 30.34
C LYS A 13 -35.86 -9.65 28.85
N HIS A 14 -35.34 -8.45 28.57
CA HIS A 14 -35.28 -7.88 27.26
C HIS A 14 -33.86 -7.86 26.71
N TRP A 15 -33.71 -8.06 25.37
CA TRP A 15 -32.51 -7.82 24.64
C TRP A 15 -32.45 -6.35 24.25
N VAL A 16 -31.32 -5.70 24.56
CA VAL A 16 -31.01 -4.31 24.14
C VAL A 16 -29.82 -4.28 23.23
N ASN A 17 -29.65 -3.21 22.48
CA ASN A 17 -28.62 -3.04 21.45
C ASN A 17 -28.66 -4.08 20.34
N TRP A 18 -29.80 -4.77 20.15
CA TRP A 18 -29.99 -5.76 19.11
C TRP A 18 -31.37 -5.59 18.48
N TYR A 19 -31.40 -5.33 17.17
CA TYR A 19 -32.62 -5.08 16.41
C TYR A 19 -32.61 -5.91 15.11
N ALA A 20 -33.67 -5.92 14.35
CA ALA A 20 -33.85 -6.79 13.18
C ALA A 20 -32.75 -6.65 12.13
N THR A 21 -32.16 -5.45 11.99
CA THR A 21 -31.08 -5.20 11.04
C THR A 21 -29.68 -5.34 11.65
N ALA A 22 -29.57 -5.69 12.94
CA ALA A 22 -28.29 -5.75 13.64
C ALA A 22 -27.32 -6.81 13.07
N LEU A 23 -27.83 -7.90 12.50
CA LEU A 23 -27.00 -8.92 11.85
C LEU A 23 -26.65 -8.58 10.39
N PRO A 24 -27.58 -8.10 9.55
CA PRO A 24 -27.27 -7.68 8.18
C PRO A 24 -26.24 -6.55 8.09
N TRP A 25 -26.24 -5.58 9.02
CA TRP A 25 -25.34 -4.44 8.97
C TRP A 25 -23.85 -4.81 9.07
N PRO A 26 -23.39 -5.68 9.99
CA PRO A 26 -22.00 -6.14 10.02
C PRO A 26 -21.55 -6.85 8.74
N SER A 27 -22.46 -7.51 8.02
CA SER A 27 -22.11 -8.22 6.77
C SER A 27 -21.62 -7.29 5.65
N ILE A 28 -21.98 -6.01 5.73
CA ILE A 28 -21.52 -4.96 4.80
C ILE A 28 -20.55 -3.98 5.46
N GLY A 29 -20.05 -4.30 6.66
CA GLY A 29 -19.01 -3.54 7.35
C GLY A 29 -19.48 -2.45 8.29
N TYR A 30 -20.79 -2.29 8.53
CA TYR A 30 -21.32 -1.41 9.55
C TYR A 30 -21.38 -2.11 10.92
N GLU A 31 -21.62 -1.36 11.99
CA GLU A 31 -21.69 -1.89 13.38
C GLU A 31 -20.39 -2.54 13.87
N VAL A 32 -19.29 -2.31 13.13
CA VAL A 32 -17.92 -2.71 13.48
C VAL A 32 -17.03 -1.50 13.29
N GLN A 33 -16.32 -1.11 14.33
CA GLN A 33 -15.33 -0.03 14.27
C GLN A 33 -13.95 -0.59 14.56
N LEU A 34 -13.08 -0.49 13.57
CA LEU A 34 -11.69 -0.91 13.66
C LEU A 34 -10.77 0.28 13.40
N PRO A 35 -9.77 0.50 14.24
CA PRO A 35 -8.70 1.45 13.89
C PRO A 35 -8.03 1.03 12.58
N PRO A 36 -7.66 1.98 11.70
CA PRO A 36 -7.01 1.66 10.42
C PRO A 36 -5.81 0.74 10.55
N VAL A 37 -5.02 0.88 11.61
CA VAL A 37 -3.86 0.01 11.89
C VAL A 37 -4.25 -1.46 12.10
N ARG A 38 -5.45 -1.75 12.61
CA ARG A 38 -5.93 -3.13 12.76
C ARG A 38 -6.33 -3.72 11.41
N THR A 39 -6.98 -2.93 10.57
CA THR A 39 -7.27 -3.30 9.18
C THR A 39 -5.98 -3.55 8.42
N LEU A 40 -5.00 -2.65 8.53
CA LEU A 40 -3.68 -2.83 7.92
C LEU A 40 -2.98 -4.10 8.41
N ALA A 41 -3.02 -4.40 9.72
CA ALA A 41 -2.43 -5.62 10.27
C ALA A 41 -3.07 -6.90 9.70
N PHE A 42 -4.38 -6.87 9.43
CA PHE A 42 -5.08 -7.98 8.77
C PHE A 42 -4.59 -8.19 7.32
N TYR A 43 -4.53 -7.12 6.52
CA TYR A 43 -4.00 -7.20 5.15
C TYR A 43 -2.51 -7.55 5.12
N ASN A 44 -1.73 -7.06 6.08
CA ASN A 44 -0.34 -7.47 6.26
C ASN A 44 -0.23 -8.97 6.54
N GLY A 45 -1.13 -9.53 7.35
CA GLY A 45 -1.18 -10.97 7.59
C GLY A 45 -1.46 -11.78 6.32
N ILE A 46 -2.35 -11.31 5.44
CA ILE A 46 -2.58 -11.91 4.11
C ILE A 46 -1.29 -11.85 3.30
N ALA A 47 -0.70 -10.66 3.16
CA ALA A 47 0.54 -10.44 2.43
C ALA A 47 1.73 -11.26 2.96
N ASN A 48 1.74 -11.57 4.26
CA ASN A 48 2.76 -12.36 4.95
C ASN A 48 2.38 -13.85 5.05
N ASN A 49 1.79 -14.37 4.01
CA ASN A 49 1.40 -15.78 3.86
C ASN A 49 0.57 -16.32 5.04
N GLY A 50 -0.36 -15.52 5.54
CA GLY A 50 -1.28 -15.88 6.63
C GLY A 50 -0.72 -15.71 8.04
N ARG A 51 0.51 -15.22 8.19
CA ARG A 51 1.13 -14.94 9.48
C ARG A 51 0.87 -13.52 9.91
N MET A 52 0.02 -13.33 10.91
CA MET A 52 -0.39 -12.02 11.39
C MET A 52 0.56 -11.50 12.47
N MET A 53 1.17 -10.35 12.21
CA MET A 53 2.11 -9.69 13.10
C MET A 53 1.41 -8.60 13.92
N LYS A 54 1.89 -8.38 15.14
CA LYS A 54 1.46 -7.26 15.97
C LYS A 54 2.08 -5.97 15.43
N PRO A 55 1.27 -4.95 15.11
CA PRO A 55 1.80 -3.65 14.72
C PRO A 55 2.70 -3.08 15.81
N ARG A 56 3.89 -2.61 15.43
CA ARG A 56 4.80 -1.89 16.33
C ARG A 56 5.21 -0.58 15.70
N PHE A 57 5.31 0.47 16.50
CA PHE A 57 5.68 1.81 16.08
C PHE A 57 7.10 2.19 16.50
N VAL A 58 7.66 1.46 17.44
CA VAL A 58 9.01 1.66 17.96
C VAL A 58 9.79 0.36 17.78
N THR A 59 10.98 0.46 17.24
CA THR A 59 11.89 -0.67 17.03
C THR A 59 12.99 -0.70 18.09
N HIS A 60 13.51 0.48 18.44
CA HIS A 60 14.62 0.63 19.38
C HIS A 60 14.43 1.89 20.20
N GLU A 61 14.94 1.86 21.41
CA GLU A 61 15.16 3.04 22.27
C GLU A 61 16.65 3.34 22.26
N LEU A 62 17.01 4.59 21.94
CA LEU A 62 18.39 5.04 21.87
C LEU A 62 18.69 6.00 23.03
N LYS A 63 19.85 5.82 23.65
CA LYS A 63 20.43 6.78 24.61
C LYS A 63 21.86 7.04 24.17
N ASP A 64 22.20 8.31 23.98
CA ASP A 64 23.54 8.75 23.55
C ASP A 64 24.02 8.05 22.26
N GLY A 65 23.09 7.75 21.34
CA GLY A 65 23.35 7.05 20.06
C GLY A 65 23.50 5.53 20.18
N GLN A 66 23.42 4.97 21.38
CA GLN A 66 23.47 3.52 21.61
C GLN A 66 22.08 2.94 21.84
N VAL A 67 21.85 1.75 21.32
CA VAL A 67 20.59 1.01 21.56
C VAL A 67 20.57 0.50 22.99
N VAL A 68 19.66 1.04 23.82
CA VAL A 68 19.47 0.62 25.21
C VAL A 68 18.33 -0.39 25.37
N ARG A 69 17.41 -0.43 24.40
CA ARG A 69 16.29 -1.37 24.40
C ARG A 69 15.85 -1.67 22.97
N GLU A 70 15.61 -2.94 22.69
CA GLU A 70 14.98 -3.41 21.46
C GLU A 70 13.55 -3.89 21.73
N PHE A 71 12.65 -3.59 20.79
CA PHE A 71 11.28 -4.10 20.79
C PHE A 71 11.14 -5.14 19.70
N PRO A 72 11.13 -6.45 20.03
CA PRO A 72 11.08 -7.52 19.05
C PRO A 72 9.73 -7.54 18.31
N THR A 73 9.70 -8.24 17.19
CA THR A 73 8.45 -8.53 16.48
C THR A 73 7.65 -9.59 17.27
N GLU A 74 6.34 -9.34 17.40
CA GLU A 74 5.41 -10.28 18.04
C GLU A 74 4.44 -10.84 17.00
N VAL A 75 4.19 -12.14 17.06
CA VAL A 75 3.20 -12.81 16.20
C VAL A 75 1.87 -12.89 16.96
N ILE A 76 0.80 -12.36 16.35
CA ILE A 76 -0.56 -12.50 16.89
C ILE A 76 -1.12 -13.87 16.55
N LYS A 77 -0.90 -14.32 15.31
CA LYS A 77 -1.41 -15.59 14.81
C LYS A 77 -0.49 -16.15 13.74
N GLU A 78 -0.02 -17.36 13.93
CA GLU A 78 0.91 -18.03 12.98
C GLU A 78 0.21 -18.42 11.66
N LYS A 79 -1.07 -18.74 11.73
CA LYS A 79 -1.83 -19.15 10.56
C LYS A 79 -3.27 -18.64 10.66
N MET A 80 -3.61 -17.66 9.80
CA MET A 80 -4.95 -17.04 9.79
C MET A 80 -6.02 -17.96 9.18
N CYS A 81 -5.68 -18.66 8.10
CA CYS A 81 -6.57 -19.54 7.35
C CYS A 81 -5.78 -20.64 6.62
N SER A 82 -6.45 -21.46 5.82
CA SER A 82 -5.80 -22.47 4.98
C SER A 82 -5.02 -21.82 3.82
N GLN A 83 -4.03 -22.53 3.26
CA GLN A 83 -3.31 -22.05 2.08
C GLN A 83 -4.25 -21.79 0.90
N HIS A 84 -5.15 -22.73 0.62
CA HIS A 84 -6.14 -22.56 -0.43
C HIS A 84 -6.98 -21.28 -0.26
N THR A 85 -7.40 -20.95 0.97
CA THR A 85 -8.11 -19.70 1.26
C THR A 85 -7.24 -18.47 0.99
N LEU A 86 -5.95 -18.52 1.34
CA LEU A 86 -5.01 -17.43 1.03
C LEU A 86 -4.85 -17.23 -0.48
N ASP A 87 -4.66 -18.31 -1.22
CA ASP A 87 -4.46 -18.26 -2.67
C ASP A 87 -5.68 -17.61 -3.35
N VAL A 88 -6.89 -18.02 -2.97
CA VAL A 88 -8.15 -17.42 -3.48
C VAL A 88 -8.26 -15.94 -3.09
N ILE A 89 -7.91 -15.57 -1.85
CA ILE A 89 -7.94 -14.16 -1.41
C ILE A 89 -6.92 -13.32 -2.19
N HIS A 90 -5.73 -13.84 -2.44
CA HIS A 90 -4.71 -13.15 -3.25
C HIS A 90 -5.24 -12.89 -4.67
N GLU A 91 -5.84 -13.86 -5.33
CA GLU A 91 -6.44 -13.70 -6.65
C GLU A 91 -7.56 -12.64 -6.66
N ILE A 92 -8.42 -12.65 -5.64
CA ILE A 92 -9.51 -11.67 -5.50
C ILE A 92 -8.92 -10.26 -5.30
N LEU A 93 -7.97 -10.07 -4.40
CA LEU A 93 -7.39 -8.76 -4.11
C LEU A 93 -6.58 -8.21 -5.29
N ASP A 94 -5.91 -9.07 -6.03
CA ASP A 94 -5.23 -8.73 -7.26
C ASP A 94 -6.22 -8.29 -8.34
N SER A 95 -7.30 -9.05 -8.54
CA SER A 95 -8.35 -8.73 -9.50
C SER A 95 -9.04 -7.38 -9.23
N VAL A 96 -9.22 -6.99 -7.97
CA VAL A 96 -9.79 -5.68 -7.61
C VAL A 96 -8.99 -4.51 -8.19
N VAL A 97 -7.68 -4.68 -8.36
CA VAL A 97 -6.77 -3.64 -8.86
C VAL A 97 -6.42 -3.83 -10.32
N MET A 98 -6.12 -5.07 -10.72
CA MET A 98 -5.56 -5.37 -12.05
C MET A 98 -6.63 -5.54 -13.12
N ASN A 99 -7.87 -5.88 -12.76
CA ASN A 99 -8.96 -5.96 -13.71
C ASN A 99 -9.36 -4.55 -14.19
N PRO A 100 -9.57 -4.31 -15.51
CA PRO A 100 -10.03 -3.04 -16.06
C PRO A 100 -11.34 -2.52 -15.43
N GLU A 101 -12.24 -3.43 -15.00
CA GLU A 101 -13.48 -3.11 -14.30
C GLU A 101 -13.30 -3.00 -12.78
N GLY A 102 -12.10 -3.26 -12.26
CA GLY A 102 -11.80 -3.23 -10.84
C GLY A 102 -11.93 -1.84 -10.24
N LEU A 103 -12.59 -1.75 -9.09
CA LEU A 103 -12.78 -0.47 -8.37
C LEU A 103 -11.48 0.10 -7.80
N GLY A 104 -10.45 -0.74 -7.65
CA GLY A 104 -9.13 -0.36 -7.13
C GLY A 104 -8.10 -0.02 -8.20
N LYS A 105 -8.44 -0.04 -9.48
CA LYS A 105 -7.50 0.12 -10.60
C LYS A 105 -6.61 1.36 -10.54
N ALA A 106 -7.06 2.42 -9.87
CA ALA A 106 -6.25 3.63 -9.71
C ALA A 106 -5.00 3.40 -8.85
N ALA A 107 -5.03 2.43 -7.91
CA ALA A 107 -3.87 2.07 -7.10
C ALA A 107 -2.78 1.31 -7.88
N GLY A 108 -3.13 0.68 -9.00
CA GLY A 108 -2.22 -0.06 -9.87
C GLY A 108 -1.69 0.74 -11.07
N LYS A 109 -1.98 2.04 -11.19
CA LYS A 109 -1.54 2.88 -12.31
C LYS A 109 -0.06 3.30 -12.20
N ASN A 110 0.83 2.34 -12.10
CA ASN A 110 2.27 2.55 -11.92
C ASN A 110 3.11 2.28 -13.19
N GLY A 111 2.47 2.28 -14.35
CA GLY A 111 3.15 2.01 -15.63
C GLY A 111 3.54 0.53 -15.81
N GLY A 112 2.89 -0.40 -15.12
CA GLY A 112 3.15 -1.85 -15.23
C GLY A 112 4.44 -2.31 -14.54
N ARG A 113 5.05 -1.47 -13.71
CA ARG A 113 6.34 -1.76 -13.05
C ARG A 113 6.24 -2.88 -12.01
N PHE A 114 5.11 -2.98 -11.34
CA PHE A 114 4.80 -4.02 -10.35
C PHE A 114 3.29 -4.12 -10.17
N ARG A 115 2.82 -5.26 -9.70
CA ARG A 115 1.40 -5.47 -9.42
C ARG A 115 1.07 -5.05 -7.99
N VAL A 116 -0.17 -4.64 -7.79
CA VAL A 116 -0.72 -4.23 -6.49
C VAL A 116 -1.96 -5.05 -6.20
N SER A 117 -2.07 -5.57 -4.99
CA SER A 117 -3.27 -6.22 -4.50
C SER A 117 -3.89 -5.42 -3.37
N GLY A 118 -5.21 -5.29 -3.36
CA GLY A 118 -5.86 -4.51 -2.32
C GLY A 118 -7.37 -4.40 -2.48
N LYS A 119 -7.98 -3.63 -1.58
CA LYS A 119 -9.43 -3.43 -1.53
C LYS A 119 -9.79 -1.99 -1.21
N THR A 120 -10.77 -1.50 -1.91
CA THR A 120 -11.41 -0.21 -1.64
C THR A 120 -12.43 -0.31 -0.51
N GLY A 121 -12.57 0.75 0.26
CA GLY A 121 -13.65 0.92 1.24
C GLY A 121 -14.34 2.27 1.04
N THR A 122 -15.65 2.30 1.22
CA THR A 122 -16.44 3.52 1.24
C THR A 122 -17.54 3.34 2.26
N ALA A 123 -17.40 4.00 3.41
CA ALA A 123 -18.37 3.95 4.50
C ALA A 123 -18.93 5.33 4.78
N GLN A 124 -20.23 5.42 4.95
CA GLN A 124 -20.88 6.63 5.42
C GLN A 124 -20.69 6.75 6.93
N ILE A 125 -20.34 7.96 7.40
CA ILE A 125 -20.15 8.24 8.82
C ILE A 125 -21.45 8.82 9.37
N ALA A 126 -21.94 8.24 10.47
CA ALA A 126 -23.09 8.79 11.17
C ALA A 126 -22.78 10.20 11.72
N SER A 127 -23.79 11.08 11.77
CA SER A 127 -23.64 12.40 12.34
C SER A 127 -23.50 12.32 13.86
N GLU A 128 -22.92 13.34 14.47
CA GLU A 128 -22.75 13.44 15.92
C GLU A 128 -24.11 13.44 16.67
N ASN A 129 -25.15 13.92 16.00
CA ASN A 129 -26.52 13.92 16.51
C ASN A 129 -27.27 12.60 16.22
N GLY A 130 -26.57 11.58 15.78
CA GLY A 130 -27.11 10.27 15.41
C GLY A 130 -27.71 10.20 14.01
N GLY A 131 -27.64 9.01 13.40
CA GLY A 131 -28.16 8.72 12.07
C GLY A 131 -27.31 9.29 10.91
N TYR A 132 -27.72 8.98 9.69
CA TYR A 132 -26.97 9.32 8.46
C TYR A 132 -27.55 10.52 7.71
N HIS A 133 -28.69 11.06 8.17
CA HIS A 133 -29.45 12.12 7.47
C HIS A 133 -29.48 13.46 8.21
N ASN A 134 -28.80 13.55 9.35
CA ASN A 134 -28.76 14.76 10.18
C ASN A 134 -27.51 15.59 9.84
N GLY A 135 -27.57 16.37 8.76
CA GLY A 135 -26.49 17.24 8.29
C GLY A 135 -25.83 16.76 7.00
N PRO A 136 -24.70 17.38 6.59
CA PRO A 136 -23.99 17.00 5.37
C PRO A 136 -23.46 15.56 5.50
N THR A 137 -23.74 14.75 4.48
CA THR A 137 -23.28 13.36 4.45
C THR A 137 -21.75 13.31 4.44
N ARG A 138 -21.17 12.62 5.41
CA ARG A 138 -19.73 12.40 5.54
C ARG A 138 -19.39 10.96 5.21
N TYR A 139 -18.24 10.77 4.60
CA TYR A 139 -17.74 9.47 4.21
C TYR A 139 -16.32 9.25 4.73
N MET A 140 -16.03 8.03 5.15
CA MET A 140 -14.68 7.51 5.25
C MET A 140 -14.43 6.66 4.01
N VAL A 141 -13.54 7.11 3.16
CA VAL A 141 -13.08 6.35 2.01
C VAL A 141 -11.69 5.80 2.30
N SER A 142 -11.40 4.61 1.81
CA SER A 142 -10.13 3.96 2.09
C SER A 142 -9.68 3.07 0.94
N PHE A 143 -8.37 2.84 0.89
CA PHE A 143 -7.76 1.76 0.13
C PHE A 143 -6.70 1.10 1.01
N CYS A 144 -6.80 -0.22 1.16
CA CYS A 144 -5.82 -1.03 1.90
C CYS A 144 -5.29 -2.12 0.99
N GLY A 145 -3.97 -2.28 0.96
CA GLY A 145 -3.36 -3.26 0.08
C GLY A 145 -1.88 -3.50 0.36
N TYR A 146 -1.25 -4.25 -0.51
CA TYR A 146 0.17 -4.59 -0.45
C TYR A 146 0.79 -4.65 -1.85
N PHE A 147 2.09 -4.54 -1.88
CA PHE A 147 2.88 -4.56 -3.12
C PHE A 147 4.32 -4.99 -2.87
N PRO A 148 5.01 -5.60 -3.91
CA PRO A 148 4.42 -6.20 -5.10
C PRO A 148 3.46 -7.35 -4.75
N SER A 149 2.48 -7.66 -5.63
CA SER A 149 1.48 -8.72 -5.36
C SER A 149 2.11 -10.09 -5.21
N GLU A 150 3.07 -10.42 -6.08
CA GLU A 150 3.70 -11.74 -6.16
C GLU A 150 4.64 -12.03 -4.98
N LYS A 151 5.32 -11.00 -4.49
CA LYS A 151 6.25 -11.09 -3.36
C LYS A 151 6.13 -9.83 -2.50
N PRO A 152 5.12 -9.76 -1.64
CA PRO A 152 4.83 -8.56 -0.87
C PRO A 152 6.01 -8.13 0.01
N LYS A 153 6.41 -6.87 -0.16
CA LYS A 153 7.41 -6.19 0.68
C LYS A 153 6.75 -5.19 1.62
N TYR A 154 5.69 -4.53 1.14
CA TYR A 154 5.00 -3.45 1.85
C TYR A 154 3.50 -3.67 1.88
N SER A 155 2.89 -3.29 2.98
CA SER A 155 1.45 -3.10 3.11
C SER A 155 1.16 -1.65 3.50
N CYS A 156 0.12 -1.07 2.91
CA CYS A 156 -0.26 0.32 3.14
C CYS A 156 -1.77 0.47 3.24
N ILE A 157 -2.22 1.40 4.05
CA ILE A 157 -3.61 1.84 4.09
C ILE A 157 -3.67 3.35 3.95
N VAL A 158 -4.54 3.82 3.08
CA VAL A 158 -4.89 5.23 2.92
C VAL A 158 -6.33 5.42 3.32
N CYS A 159 -6.60 6.33 4.26
CA CYS A 159 -7.93 6.66 4.74
C CYS A 159 -8.15 8.17 4.62
N ILE A 160 -9.28 8.58 4.03
CA ILE A 160 -9.65 9.98 3.86
C ILE A 160 -11.08 10.16 4.38
N VAL A 161 -11.28 11.13 5.25
CA VAL A 161 -12.62 11.57 5.66
C VAL A 161 -13.01 12.76 4.81
N LYS A 162 -14.16 12.69 4.17
CA LYS A 162 -14.65 13.75 3.29
C LYS A 162 -16.16 13.98 3.45
N THR A 163 -16.61 15.14 3.05
CA THR A 163 -18.03 15.52 2.99
C THR A 163 -18.52 15.50 1.54
N GLY A 164 -19.73 15.01 1.32
CA GLY A 164 -20.41 14.98 0.03
C GLY A 164 -19.89 13.94 -0.95
N THR A 165 -20.50 13.90 -2.11
CA THR A 165 -20.18 13.03 -3.24
C THR A 165 -19.36 13.79 -4.30
N PRO A 166 -18.63 13.07 -5.20
CA PRO A 166 -18.42 11.62 -5.22
C PRO A 166 -17.56 11.13 -4.08
N ALA A 167 -17.90 9.96 -3.51
CA ALA A 167 -17.11 9.28 -2.47
C ALA A 167 -16.69 7.91 -3.00
N SER A 168 -15.38 7.71 -3.18
CA SER A 168 -14.83 6.49 -3.75
C SER A 168 -13.45 6.21 -3.16
N GLY A 169 -13.30 5.07 -2.49
CA GLY A 169 -11.99 4.62 -2.00
C GLY A 169 -10.98 4.43 -3.12
N GLY A 170 -11.39 3.83 -4.24
CA GLY A 170 -10.52 3.65 -5.39
C GLY A 170 -10.14 4.96 -6.07
N GLY A 171 -11.12 5.86 -6.26
CA GLY A 171 -10.89 7.13 -6.97
C GLY A 171 -10.08 8.16 -6.16
N GLN A 172 -10.15 8.14 -4.83
CA GLN A 172 -9.51 9.14 -3.97
C GLN A 172 -8.29 8.60 -3.24
N CYS A 173 -8.38 7.38 -2.68
CA CYS A 173 -7.26 6.77 -1.98
C CYS A 173 -6.34 6.00 -2.92
N GLY A 174 -6.86 5.47 -4.04
CA GLY A 174 -6.08 4.72 -5.01
C GLY A 174 -4.88 5.49 -5.59
N PRO A 175 -5.05 6.72 -6.11
CA PRO A 175 -3.93 7.52 -6.60
C PRO A 175 -2.86 7.78 -5.54
N VAL A 176 -3.25 8.14 -4.32
CA VAL A 176 -2.32 8.37 -3.21
C VAL A 176 -1.55 7.08 -2.86
N PHE A 177 -2.24 5.94 -2.83
CA PHE A 177 -1.60 4.64 -2.63
C PHE A 177 -0.60 4.33 -3.75
N CYS A 178 -0.97 4.62 -5.00
CA CYS A 178 -0.11 4.44 -6.16
C CYS A 178 1.19 5.24 -6.04
N GLU A 179 1.11 6.52 -5.69
CA GLU A 179 2.28 7.39 -5.48
C GLU A 179 3.19 6.87 -4.36
N ILE A 180 2.61 6.49 -3.21
CA ILE A 180 3.36 5.90 -2.09
C ILE A 180 4.07 4.63 -2.54
N SER A 181 3.36 3.75 -3.26
CA SER A 181 3.93 2.48 -3.71
C SER A 181 5.06 2.66 -4.72
N GLN A 182 4.92 3.60 -5.66
CA GLN A 182 5.98 3.95 -6.61
C GLN A 182 7.21 4.50 -5.90
N TYR A 183 7.02 5.42 -4.96
CA TYR A 183 8.11 6.01 -4.18
C TYR A 183 8.91 4.94 -3.42
N LEU A 184 8.22 4.05 -2.70
CA LEU A 184 8.87 3.00 -1.92
C LEU A 184 9.58 1.98 -2.80
N MET A 185 8.95 1.55 -3.89
CA MET A 185 9.57 0.61 -4.82
C MET A 185 10.78 1.20 -5.55
N THR A 186 10.73 2.48 -5.89
CA THR A 186 11.90 3.18 -6.47
C THR A 186 13.04 3.25 -5.48
N LYS A 187 12.75 3.57 -4.21
CA LYS A 187 13.76 3.61 -3.14
C LYS A 187 14.41 2.23 -2.92
N ASP A 188 13.61 1.17 -2.93
CA ASP A 188 14.12 -0.20 -2.81
C ASP A 188 15.03 -0.58 -3.97
N MET A 189 14.65 -0.23 -5.20
CA MET A 189 15.50 -0.48 -6.37
C MET A 189 16.87 0.20 -6.23
N TYR A 190 16.94 1.42 -5.71
CA TYR A 190 18.22 2.08 -5.43
C TYR A 190 19.04 1.36 -4.36
N CYS A 191 18.38 0.83 -3.32
CA CYS A 191 19.07 0.06 -2.28
C CYS A 191 19.58 -1.28 -2.80
N ASP A 192 18.80 -1.95 -3.65
CA ASP A 192 19.18 -3.22 -4.26
C ASP A 192 20.35 -3.04 -5.25
N ILE A 193 20.40 -1.91 -5.98
CA ILE A 193 21.52 -1.59 -6.89
C ILE A 193 22.83 -1.39 -6.12
N GLN A 194 22.79 -0.77 -4.94
CA GLN A 194 23.98 -0.63 -4.08
C GLN A 194 24.49 -1.98 -3.54
N GLY A 195 23.63 -3.01 -3.50
CA GLY A 195 23.98 -4.38 -3.10
C GLY A 195 24.46 -5.27 -4.24
N ILE A 196 24.36 -4.84 -5.51
CA ILE A 196 24.84 -5.60 -6.67
C ILE A 196 26.35 -5.37 -6.82
N ALA A 197 27.15 -6.25 -6.23
CA ALA A 197 28.60 -6.23 -6.35
C ALA A 197 29.11 -6.63 -7.74
N ASP A 198 28.25 -7.08 -8.66
CA ASP A 198 28.60 -7.53 -10.00
C ASP A 198 27.91 -6.66 -11.07
N THR A 199 28.52 -5.52 -11.36
CA THR A 199 28.09 -4.60 -12.42
C THR A 199 28.40 -5.12 -13.82
N SER A 200 29.13 -6.23 -13.96
CA SER A 200 29.54 -6.79 -15.27
C SER A 200 28.37 -7.29 -16.12
N LYS A 201 27.19 -7.47 -15.54
CA LYS A 201 25.95 -7.92 -16.22
C LYS A 201 24.97 -6.81 -16.55
N VAL A 202 25.21 -5.58 -16.09
CA VAL A 202 24.34 -4.44 -16.40
C VAL A 202 24.73 -3.91 -17.76
N LYS A 203 23.89 -4.13 -18.78
CA LYS A 203 24.04 -3.45 -20.06
C LYS A 203 23.70 -1.97 -19.86
N THR A 204 24.72 -1.12 -19.97
CA THR A 204 24.50 0.33 -20.03
C THR A 204 23.67 0.67 -21.27
N PRO A 205 22.61 1.48 -21.15
CA PRO A 205 21.88 1.93 -22.32
C PRO A 205 22.82 2.70 -23.24
N SER A 206 22.76 2.46 -24.56
CA SER A 206 23.54 3.22 -25.54
C SER A 206 23.11 4.69 -25.48
N VAL A 207 24.02 5.56 -25.08
CA VAL A 207 23.76 7.01 -25.05
C VAL A 207 23.94 7.53 -26.47
N ALA A 208 22.85 7.63 -27.21
CA ALA A 208 22.89 8.10 -28.61
C ALA A 208 22.87 9.64 -28.72
N ASN A 209 22.38 10.35 -27.74
CA ASN A 209 22.21 11.81 -27.72
C ASN A 209 22.41 12.37 -26.33
N GLY A 210 23.06 13.52 -26.19
CA GLY A 210 23.26 14.19 -24.90
C GLY A 210 24.60 14.95 -24.82
N ASN A 211 24.85 15.62 -23.71
CA ASN A 211 26.15 16.27 -23.46
C ASN A 211 27.18 15.18 -23.15
N PRO A 212 28.23 15.01 -24.03
CA PRO A 212 29.22 13.93 -23.85
C PRO A 212 30.00 14.04 -22.54
N ALA A 213 30.25 15.26 -22.02
CA ALA A 213 30.97 15.45 -20.76
C ALA A 213 30.14 14.98 -19.58
N MET A 214 28.81 15.25 -19.56
CA MET A 214 27.93 14.75 -18.51
C MET A 214 27.71 13.23 -18.62
N ALA A 215 27.60 12.71 -19.84
CA ALA A 215 27.48 11.27 -20.06
C ALA A 215 28.73 10.53 -19.57
N GLN A 216 29.92 11.08 -19.85
CA GLN A 216 31.18 10.52 -19.38
C GLN A 216 31.27 10.54 -17.83
N GLN A 217 30.88 11.63 -17.19
CA GLN A 217 30.84 11.70 -15.71
C GLN A 217 29.88 10.65 -15.11
N VAL A 218 28.72 10.43 -15.72
CA VAL A 218 27.78 9.41 -15.28
C VAL A 218 28.36 8.00 -15.46
N LEU A 219 29.01 7.72 -16.59
CA LEU A 219 29.66 6.42 -16.82
C LEU A 219 30.80 6.17 -15.85
N GLU A 220 31.58 7.20 -15.50
CA GLU A 220 32.64 7.13 -14.48
C GLU A 220 32.05 6.88 -13.08
N MET A 221 30.95 7.56 -12.75
CA MET A 221 30.23 7.32 -11.48
C MET A 221 29.64 5.92 -11.37
N LEU A 222 29.26 5.31 -12.48
CA LEU A 222 28.74 3.95 -12.54
C LEU A 222 29.83 2.88 -12.67
N ASP A 223 31.10 3.27 -12.62
CA ASP A 223 32.26 2.37 -12.82
C ASP A 223 32.14 1.50 -14.11
N SER A 224 31.57 2.11 -15.16
CA SER A 224 31.32 1.45 -16.44
C SER A 224 32.59 1.44 -17.28
N LYS A 225 32.91 0.28 -17.87
CA LYS A 225 34.03 0.12 -18.81
C LYS A 225 33.68 0.53 -20.24
N GLU A 226 32.45 0.98 -20.48
CA GLU A 226 32.03 1.45 -21.81
C GLU A 226 32.55 2.86 -22.06
N SER A 227 33.26 3.04 -23.17
CA SER A 227 33.65 4.36 -23.65
C SER A 227 32.59 4.91 -24.61
N LEU A 228 32.31 6.21 -24.50
CA LEU A 228 31.44 6.88 -25.46
C LEU A 228 32.06 6.78 -26.87
N PRO A 229 31.26 6.54 -27.93
CA PRO A 229 31.75 6.65 -29.29
C PRO A 229 32.32 8.06 -29.51
N HIS A 230 33.43 8.15 -30.21
CA HIS A 230 34.12 9.40 -30.50
C HIS A 230 33.16 10.32 -31.29
N ILE A 231 32.58 11.29 -30.63
CA ILE A 231 31.71 12.29 -31.26
C ILE A 231 32.62 13.43 -31.70
N SER A 232 32.71 13.66 -33.02
CA SER A 232 33.48 14.78 -33.55
C SER A 232 32.82 16.10 -33.09
N SER A 233 33.62 17.13 -32.85
CA SER A 233 33.19 18.45 -32.41
C SER A 233 32.25 19.21 -33.38
N ALA A 234 31.86 18.57 -34.49
CA ALA A 234 30.94 19.10 -35.49
C ALA A 234 29.51 18.61 -35.39
N ASP A 235 29.20 17.64 -34.50
CA ASP A 235 27.84 17.16 -34.31
C ASP A 235 27.06 18.07 -33.36
N THR A 236 26.29 18.96 -33.96
CA THR A 236 25.33 19.82 -33.27
C THR A 236 24.29 18.98 -32.53
N PHE A 237 24.15 19.21 -31.22
CA PHE A 237 23.18 18.57 -30.36
C PHE A 237 21.76 18.68 -30.91
N ARG A 238 21.14 17.57 -31.25
CA ARG A 238 19.69 17.48 -31.35
C ARG A 238 19.17 16.98 -30.00
N THR A 239 18.52 17.87 -29.30
CA THR A 239 17.75 17.50 -28.09
C THR A 239 16.54 16.68 -28.52
N GLY A 240 16.66 15.37 -28.43
CA GLY A 240 15.53 14.45 -28.49
C GLY A 240 15.15 14.07 -27.05
N VAL A 241 13.99 14.55 -26.60
CA VAL A 241 13.34 14.02 -25.41
C VAL A 241 12.78 12.65 -25.78
N VAL A 242 13.17 11.61 -25.05
CA VAL A 242 12.51 10.31 -25.03
C VAL A 242 11.70 10.20 -23.76
#